data_e07abc9f5eeeedbe3d1506e7a1b3a34e
#
_entry.id   e07abc9f5eeeedbe3d1506e7a1b3a34e
#
_cell.length_a   1.000
_cell.length_b   1.000
_cell.length_c   1.000
_cell.angle_alpha   90.00
_cell.angle_beta   90.00
_cell.angle_gamma   90.00
#
_symmetry.space_group_name_H-M   'P 1'
#
loop_
_entity.id
_entity.type
_entity.pdbx_description
1 polymer ?
#
loop_
_entity_poly.entity_id
_entity_poly.type
_entity_poly.pdbx_seq_one_letter_code
_entity_poly.pdbx_strand_id
1 'polypeptide(L)'
;MGEIDFIIKNQRNEQIIHLELAYKFYLYDPNISEHAFNNWIGPNRNDSLKEKLEKLKNKQFPLLHHNFTQSILPDIAINEVSQSLCFLVSLFIPYQCKRSYAPSYAKAIKGYYLNLDAFIKMDHALKSYYLPTKKEWGMDPVDNEIWTDFEGIVKQAESSIQEKQATLCWQKHKQSYLTFFIVWW
;
A
#
# COMPACT_ATOMS: atom_id res chain seq x y z
N MET A 1 -15.72 15.60 -9.38
CA MET A 1 -16.49 15.42 -8.14
C MET A 1 -15.82 14.28 -7.39
N GLY A 2 -15.80 14.27 -6.06
CA GLY A 2 -15.23 13.16 -5.28
C GLY A 2 -16.26 12.07 -5.04
N GLU A 3 -15.84 11.00 -4.38
CA GLU A 3 -16.66 9.83 -4.01
C GLU A 3 -16.54 9.61 -2.49
N ILE A 4 -17.65 9.27 -1.85
CA ILE A 4 -17.70 8.78 -0.47
C ILE A 4 -17.66 7.27 -0.54
N ASP A 5 -16.71 6.64 0.17
CA ASP A 5 -16.56 5.19 0.11
C ASP A 5 -17.76 4.48 0.74
N PHE A 6 -18.11 4.84 1.99
CA PHE A 6 -19.21 4.19 2.70
C PHE A 6 -19.96 5.15 3.64
N ILE A 7 -21.28 5.01 3.66
CA ILE A 7 -22.16 5.47 4.75
C ILE A 7 -22.73 4.21 5.41
N ILE A 8 -22.36 3.97 6.66
CA ILE A 8 -22.74 2.76 7.40
C ILE A 8 -23.54 3.13 8.65
N LYS A 9 -24.49 2.26 9.02
CA LYS A 9 -25.27 2.38 10.25
C LYS A 9 -24.85 1.29 11.24
N ASN A 10 -24.48 1.69 12.42
CA ASN A 10 -24.18 0.76 13.51
C ASN A 10 -25.51 0.23 14.07
N GLN A 11 -25.77 -1.06 13.93
CA GLN A 11 -27.01 -1.69 14.36
C GLN A 11 -27.26 -1.70 15.89
N ARG A 12 -26.20 -1.48 16.69
CA ARG A 12 -26.32 -1.51 18.16
C ARG A 12 -26.77 -0.18 18.75
N ASN A 13 -26.33 0.93 18.19
CA ASN A 13 -26.56 2.27 18.73
C ASN A 13 -27.14 3.26 17.70
N GLU A 14 -27.55 2.76 16.53
CA GLU A 14 -28.16 3.53 15.43
C GLU A 14 -27.22 4.61 14.84
N GLN A 15 -25.99 4.73 15.30
CA GLN A 15 -25.02 5.75 14.84
C GLN A 15 -24.72 5.58 13.35
N ILE A 16 -24.78 6.67 12.61
CA ILE A 16 -24.39 6.73 11.21
C ILE A 16 -22.94 7.20 11.13
N ILE A 17 -22.16 6.51 10.30
CA ILE A 17 -20.72 6.74 10.15
C ILE A 17 -20.39 6.88 8.67
N HIS A 18 -19.77 8.00 8.30
CA HIS A 18 -19.05 8.15 7.04
C HIS A 18 -17.67 7.49 7.20
N LEU A 19 -17.45 6.36 6.54
CA LEU A 19 -16.21 5.61 6.61
C LEU A 19 -15.45 5.72 5.28
N GLU A 20 -14.25 6.30 5.32
CA GLU A 20 -13.27 6.23 4.23
C GLU A 20 -12.37 5.02 4.44
N LEU A 21 -12.18 4.21 3.40
CA LEU A 21 -11.35 3.01 3.41
C LEU A 21 -10.18 3.19 2.42
N ALA A 22 -8.97 2.97 2.89
CA ALA A 22 -7.80 2.94 2.02
C ALA A 22 -6.86 1.80 2.39
N TYR A 23 -6.42 1.05 1.39
CA TYR A 23 -5.31 0.11 1.50
C TYR A 23 -4.19 0.56 0.58
N LYS A 24 -3.00 0.82 1.15
CA LYS A 24 -1.88 1.45 0.44
C LYS A 24 -0.55 0.78 0.76
N PHE A 25 0.36 0.88 -0.20
CA PHE A 25 1.74 0.39 -0.13
C PHE A 25 2.68 1.57 -0.27
N TYR A 26 3.63 1.71 0.67
CA TYR A 26 4.62 2.78 0.62
C TYR A 26 6.02 2.23 0.90
N LEU A 27 6.99 2.84 0.23
CA LEU A 27 8.41 2.54 0.34
C LEU A 27 9.11 3.72 1.05
N TYR A 28 9.99 3.43 1.97
CA TYR A 28 10.74 4.44 2.71
C TYR A 28 11.96 4.91 1.91
N ASP A 29 11.92 6.12 1.36
CA ASP A 29 13.10 6.74 0.72
C ASP A 29 13.71 7.79 1.67
N PRO A 30 14.88 7.51 2.29
CA PRO A 30 15.50 8.41 3.27
C PRO A 30 16.02 9.72 2.66
N ASN A 31 16.10 9.82 1.33
CA ASN A 31 16.67 10.97 0.62
C ASN A 31 15.67 12.08 0.32
N ILE A 32 14.37 11.89 0.64
CA ILE A 32 13.32 12.87 0.32
C ILE A 32 13.29 14.01 1.33
N SER A 33 13.38 13.69 2.63
CA SER A 33 13.20 14.69 3.70
C SER A 33 13.93 14.27 4.98
N GLU A 34 14.32 15.25 5.79
CA GLU A 34 14.78 15.02 7.17
C GLU A 34 13.63 14.50 8.07
N HIS A 35 12.40 14.84 7.75
CA HIS A 35 11.22 14.36 8.46
C HIS A 35 10.80 12.98 7.98
N ALA A 36 10.96 11.97 8.82
CA ALA A 36 10.69 10.56 8.50
C ALA A 36 9.29 10.29 7.91
N PHE A 37 8.28 11.04 8.34
CA PHE A 37 6.91 10.90 7.83
C PHE A 37 6.80 11.22 6.32
N ASN A 38 7.56 12.17 5.81
CA ASN A 38 7.53 12.58 4.40
C ASN A 38 8.24 11.58 3.47
N ASN A 39 8.96 10.61 4.04
CA ASN A 39 9.80 9.67 3.30
C ASN A 39 9.05 8.41 2.82
N TRP A 40 7.77 8.29 3.13
CA TRP A 40 6.93 7.18 2.70
C TRP A 40 6.26 7.50 1.37
N ILE A 41 6.79 6.97 0.27
CA ILE A 41 6.33 7.21 -1.10
C ILE A 41 5.69 5.97 -1.71
N GLY A 42 4.77 6.18 -2.64
CA GLY A 42 4.23 5.08 -3.44
C GLY A 42 5.33 4.38 -4.27
N PRO A 43 5.18 3.09 -4.57
CA PRO A 43 6.20 2.30 -5.28
C PRO A 43 6.66 2.93 -6.60
N ASN A 44 5.77 3.61 -7.29
CA ASN A 44 6.06 4.31 -8.56
C ASN A 44 6.36 5.80 -8.40
N ARG A 45 6.57 6.29 -7.17
CA ARG A 45 6.88 7.70 -6.84
C ARG A 45 5.79 8.71 -7.28
N ASN A 46 4.56 8.26 -7.52
CA ASN A 46 3.46 9.10 -8.00
C ASN A 46 2.58 9.67 -6.89
N ASP A 47 2.70 9.14 -5.68
CA ASP A 47 1.99 9.59 -4.49
C ASP A 47 2.84 9.35 -3.23
N SER A 48 2.39 9.89 -2.10
CA SER A 48 3.02 9.66 -0.79
C SER A 48 1.97 9.43 0.29
N LEU A 49 2.40 8.85 1.42
CA LEU A 49 1.56 8.69 2.59
C LEU A 49 0.99 10.04 3.07
N LYS A 50 1.82 11.08 3.08
CA LYS A 50 1.43 12.43 3.46
C LYS A 50 0.33 12.97 2.54
N GLU A 51 0.54 12.94 1.23
CA GLU A 51 -0.43 13.44 0.24
C GLU A 51 -1.76 12.68 0.31
N LYS A 52 -1.72 11.37 0.53
CA LYS A 52 -2.95 10.57 0.68
C LYS A 52 -3.74 11.00 1.92
N LEU A 53 -3.07 11.20 3.06
CA LEU A 53 -3.75 11.65 4.29
C LEU A 53 -4.27 13.09 4.17
N GLU A 54 -3.52 13.99 3.54
CA GLU A 54 -3.97 15.35 3.24
C GLU A 54 -5.19 15.36 2.30
N LYS A 55 -5.19 14.51 1.27
CA LYS A 55 -6.33 14.34 0.37
C LYS A 55 -7.59 13.84 1.10
N LEU A 56 -7.44 12.84 1.97
CA LEU A 56 -8.54 12.34 2.80
C LEU A 56 -9.13 13.46 3.65
N LYS A 57 -8.27 14.17 4.39
CA LYS A 57 -8.68 15.24 5.30
C LYS A 57 -9.32 16.42 4.58
N ASN A 58 -8.71 16.88 3.47
CA ASN A 58 -9.06 18.16 2.87
C ASN A 58 -10.02 18.04 1.68
N LYS A 59 -10.23 16.82 1.13
CA LYS A 59 -11.07 16.61 -0.04
C LYS A 59 -12.16 15.56 0.16
N GLN A 60 -11.85 14.41 0.77
CA GLN A 60 -12.83 13.32 0.87
C GLN A 60 -13.78 13.51 2.06
N PHE A 61 -13.28 13.75 3.26
CA PHE A 61 -14.15 14.01 4.42
C PHE A 61 -15.10 15.21 4.24
N PRO A 62 -14.70 16.34 3.66
CA PRO A 62 -15.62 17.45 3.41
C PRO A 62 -16.76 17.13 2.45
N LEU A 63 -16.68 16.07 1.61
CA LEU A 63 -17.76 15.69 0.70
C LEU A 63 -19.07 15.38 1.43
N LEU A 64 -19.01 14.88 2.66
CA LEU A 64 -20.19 14.61 3.48
C LEU A 64 -21.07 15.86 3.63
N HIS A 65 -20.45 17.03 3.81
CA HIS A 65 -21.12 18.31 4.05
C HIS A 65 -21.43 19.09 2.78
N HIS A 66 -21.15 18.54 1.61
CA HIS A 66 -21.46 19.20 0.35
C HIS A 66 -22.97 19.18 0.08
N ASN A 67 -23.51 20.28 -0.44
CA ASN A 67 -24.95 20.44 -0.73
C ASN A 67 -25.52 19.28 -1.58
N PHE A 68 -24.75 18.81 -2.56
CA PHE A 68 -25.15 17.66 -3.39
C PHE A 68 -25.30 16.39 -2.56
N THR A 69 -24.40 16.11 -1.61
CA THR A 69 -24.49 14.94 -0.72
C THR A 69 -25.76 15.02 0.14
N GLN A 70 -26.08 16.19 0.67
CA GLN A 70 -27.29 16.40 1.45
C GLN A 70 -28.56 16.14 0.61
N SER A 71 -28.53 16.50 -0.68
CA SER A 71 -29.71 16.27 -1.58
C SER A 71 -29.95 14.81 -1.92
N ILE A 72 -28.92 13.95 -1.91
CA ILE A 72 -29.05 12.51 -2.18
C ILE A 72 -29.21 11.66 -0.92
N LEU A 73 -29.01 12.25 0.26
CA LEU A 73 -29.18 11.59 1.57
C LEU A 73 -30.16 12.37 2.45
N PRO A 74 -31.41 12.63 1.98
CA PRO A 74 -32.36 13.52 2.66
C PRO A 74 -32.78 13.03 4.05
N ASP A 75 -32.75 11.71 4.27
CA ASP A 75 -33.20 11.07 5.53
C ASP A 75 -32.05 10.96 6.56
N ILE A 76 -30.85 11.46 6.24
CA ILE A 76 -29.69 11.42 7.13
C ILE A 76 -29.41 12.81 7.69
N ALA A 77 -29.44 12.94 9.02
CA ALA A 77 -29.00 14.16 9.72
C ALA A 77 -27.46 14.27 9.61
N ILE A 78 -26.98 14.91 8.54
CA ILE A 78 -25.55 14.97 8.18
C ILE A 78 -24.69 15.48 9.33
N ASN A 79 -25.19 16.41 10.15
CA ASN A 79 -24.46 16.97 11.30
C ASN A 79 -24.28 15.96 12.46
N GLU A 80 -25.04 14.87 12.46
CA GLU A 80 -24.92 13.79 13.47
C GLU A 80 -24.06 12.61 12.96
N VAL A 81 -23.65 12.64 11.69
CA VAL A 81 -22.80 11.60 11.09
C VAL A 81 -21.37 11.76 11.61
N SER A 82 -20.86 10.72 12.27
CA SER A 82 -19.45 10.67 12.61
C SER A 82 -18.60 10.30 11.40
N GLN A 83 -17.36 10.79 11.34
CA GLN A 83 -16.43 10.48 10.26
C GLN A 83 -15.31 9.58 10.79
N SER A 84 -14.98 8.53 10.05
CA SER A 84 -13.96 7.55 10.42
C SER A 84 -13.10 7.17 9.23
N LEU A 85 -11.84 6.84 9.51
CA LEU A 85 -10.86 6.39 8.53
C LEU A 85 -10.39 4.98 8.88
N CYS A 86 -10.58 4.04 7.97
CA CYS A 86 -9.89 2.76 7.98
C CYS A 86 -8.72 2.82 7.00
N PHE A 87 -7.51 3.05 7.52
CA PHE A 87 -6.32 3.20 6.70
C PHE A 87 -5.36 2.02 6.94
N LEU A 88 -5.44 1.03 6.07
CA LEU A 88 -4.54 -0.11 6.05
C LEU A 88 -3.30 0.24 5.22
N VAL A 89 -2.11 0.03 5.77
CA VAL A 89 -0.86 0.33 5.09
C VAL A 89 0.12 -0.83 5.21
N SER A 90 0.75 -1.16 4.09
CA SER A 90 1.91 -2.05 4.04
C SER A 90 3.14 -1.23 3.69
N LEU A 91 4.13 -1.24 4.57
CA LEU A 91 5.36 -0.46 4.47
C LEU A 91 6.53 -1.35 4.07
N PHE A 92 7.44 -0.78 3.26
CA PHE A 92 8.64 -1.46 2.80
C PHE A 92 9.84 -0.55 2.99
N ILE A 93 10.95 -1.12 3.44
CA ILE A 93 12.19 -0.40 3.73
C ILE A 93 13.28 -0.78 2.74
N PRO A 94 14.35 0.03 2.56
CA PRO A 94 15.47 -0.37 1.71
C PRO A 94 16.05 -1.71 2.15
N TYR A 95 16.42 -2.55 1.20
CA TYR A 95 17.09 -3.82 1.47
C TYR A 95 18.36 -3.59 2.33
N GLN A 96 18.57 -4.46 3.32
CA GLN A 96 19.68 -4.35 4.31
C GLN A 96 19.70 -3.05 5.14
N CYS A 97 18.58 -2.32 5.20
CA CYS A 97 18.48 -1.15 6.04
C CYS A 97 18.58 -1.51 7.53
N LYS A 98 19.53 -0.90 8.23
CA LYS A 98 19.75 -1.10 9.69
C LYS A 98 19.07 -0.03 10.54
N ARG A 99 18.23 0.82 9.95
CA ARG A 99 17.56 1.91 10.66
C ARG A 99 16.47 1.38 11.60
N SER A 100 16.39 1.97 12.79
CA SER A 100 15.27 1.76 13.69
C SER A 100 14.07 2.63 13.28
N TYR A 101 12.87 2.08 13.34
CA TYR A 101 11.61 2.77 13.05
C TYR A 101 10.75 2.85 14.30
N ALA A 102 9.92 3.90 14.39
CA ALA A 102 8.96 4.01 15.49
C ALA A 102 8.02 2.78 15.53
N PRO A 103 7.56 2.34 16.72
CA PRO A 103 6.78 1.11 16.87
C PRO A 103 5.53 1.04 15.98
N SER A 104 4.89 2.19 15.72
CA SER A 104 3.73 2.28 14.82
C SER A 104 4.06 1.89 13.38
N TYR A 105 5.22 2.32 12.87
CA TYR A 105 5.69 1.94 11.53
C TYR A 105 6.20 0.50 11.52
N ALA A 106 6.95 0.09 12.55
CA ALA A 106 7.53 -1.25 12.63
C ALA A 106 6.47 -2.36 12.47
N LYS A 107 5.28 -2.18 13.05
CA LYS A 107 4.16 -3.13 12.89
C LYS A 107 3.60 -3.21 11.46
N ALA A 108 3.73 -2.14 10.69
CA ALA A 108 3.24 -2.04 9.32
C ALA A 108 4.30 -2.45 8.27
N ILE A 109 5.56 -2.61 8.67
CA ILE A 109 6.63 -3.06 7.76
C ILE A 109 6.38 -4.53 7.41
N LYS A 110 6.19 -4.79 6.12
CA LYS A 110 5.91 -6.13 5.56
C LYS A 110 7.08 -6.73 4.81
N GLY A 111 8.08 -5.90 4.45
CA GLY A 111 9.22 -6.37 3.69
C GLY A 111 10.18 -5.22 3.34
N TYR A 112 10.92 -5.44 2.28
CA TYR A 112 11.93 -4.51 1.80
C TYR A 112 11.73 -4.19 0.31
N TYR A 113 12.53 -3.25 -0.20
CA TYR A 113 12.62 -3.01 -1.63
C TYR A 113 14.08 -2.89 -2.06
N LEU A 114 14.34 -3.20 -3.32
CA LEU A 114 15.66 -3.13 -3.95
C LEU A 114 15.50 -2.89 -5.45
N ASN A 115 16.56 -2.46 -6.11
CA ASN A 115 16.58 -2.42 -7.58
C ASN A 115 16.87 -3.81 -8.18
N LEU A 116 16.68 -3.93 -9.49
CA LEU A 116 16.84 -5.21 -10.19
C LEU A 116 18.27 -5.75 -10.09
N ASP A 117 19.30 -4.87 -10.20
CA ASP A 117 20.70 -5.30 -10.10
C ASP A 117 21.04 -5.90 -8.75
N ALA A 118 20.50 -5.32 -7.67
CA ALA A 118 20.66 -5.86 -6.33
C ALA A 118 19.93 -7.19 -6.17
N PHE A 119 18.74 -7.32 -6.77
CA PHE A 119 17.99 -8.58 -6.79
C PHE A 119 18.77 -9.70 -7.50
N ILE A 120 19.31 -9.43 -8.68
CA ILE A 120 20.08 -10.41 -9.45
C ILE A 120 21.33 -10.92 -8.68
N LYS A 121 21.90 -10.09 -7.82
CA LYS A 121 23.11 -10.45 -7.02
C LYS A 121 22.78 -11.24 -5.75
N MET A 122 21.51 -11.46 -5.44
CA MET A 122 21.13 -12.25 -4.26
C MET A 122 21.40 -13.75 -4.48
N ASP A 123 21.39 -14.53 -3.39
CA ASP A 123 21.32 -15.98 -3.49
C ASP A 123 19.89 -16.40 -3.91
N HIS A 124 19.81 -17.22 -4.97
CA HIS A 124 18.56 -17.71 -5.55
C HIS A 124 18.38 -19.23 -5.40
N ALA A 125 19.31 -19.91 -4.74
CA ALA A 125 19.25 -21.37 -4.59
C ALA A 125 17.98 -21.81 -3.88
N LEU A 126 17.29 -22.79 -4.45
CA LEU A 126 16.05 -23.38 -3.92
C LEU A 126 14.91 -22.38 -3.67
N LYS A 127 14.91 -21.25 -4.38
CA LYS A 127 13.88 -20.22 -4.30
C LYS A 127 13.03 -20.20 -5.56
N SER A 128 11.77 -19.88 -5.38
CA SER A 128 10.83 -19.62 -6.47
C SER A 128 10.11 -18.28 -6.22
N TYR A 129 9.57 -17.70 -7.26
CA TYR A 129 9.11 -16.33 -7.28
C TYR A 129 7.77 -16.18 -7.98
N TYR A 130 7.06 -15.11 -7.64
CA TYR A 130 5.84 -14.68 -8.33
C TYR A 130 5.73 -13.15 -8.28
N LEU A 131 5.27 -12.52 -9.37
CA LEU A 131 4.92 -11.10 -9.42
C LEU A 131 3.41 -10.94 -9.37
N PRO A 132 2.82 -10.67 -8.20
CA PRO A 132 1.38 -10.48 -8.10
C PRO A 132 0.94 -9.22 -8.84
N THR A 133 -0.23 -9.27 -9.46
CA THR A 133 -0.91 -8.09 -9.99
C THR A 133 -1.31 -7.16 -8.86
N LYS A 134 -1.62 -5.89 -9.16
CA LYS A 134 -2.06 -4.92 -8.12
C LYS A 134 -3.29 -5.37 -7.33
N LYS A 135 -4.16 -6.20 -7.92
CA LYS A 135 -5.33 -6.76 -7.24
C LYS A 135 -4.94 -7.80 -6.18
N GLU A 136 -3.82 -8.45 -6.37
CA GLU A 136 -3.30 -9.51 -5.50
C GLU A 136 -2.35 -8.99 -4.42
N TRP A 137 -1.91 -7.73 -4.46
CA TRP A 137 -0.91 -7.19 -3.53
C TRP A 137 -1.27 -7.33 -2.04
N GLY A 138 -2.57 -7.42 -1.73
CA GLY A 138 -3.05 -7.63 -0.37
C GLY A 138 -3.26 -9.09 0.04
N MET A 139 -3.03 -10.04 -0.88
CA MET A 139 -3.21 -11.48 -0.61
C MET A 139 -2.01 -12.06 0.11
N ASP A 140 -2.20 -13.21 0.76
CA ASP A 140 -1.11 -13.93 1.41
C ASP A 140 -0.36 -14.78 0.35
N PRO A 141 0.97 -14.68 0.26
CA PRO A 141 1.75 -15.53 -0.65
C PRO A 141 1.57 -17.03 -0.45
N VAL A 142 1.11 -17.46 0.74
CA VAL A 142 0.85 -18.88 1.03
C VAL A 142 -0.24 -19.47 0.13
N ASP A 143 -1.20 -18.64 -0.28
CA ASP A 143 -2.34 -19.07 -1.11
C ASP A 143 -1.99 -19.12 -2.60
N ASN A 144 -0.76 -18.73 -2.98
CA ASN A 144 -0.35 -18.74 -4.38
C ASN A 144 0.13 -20.13 -4.82
N GLU A 145 -0.42 -20.60 -5.93
CA GLU A 145 -0.09 -21.91 -6.51
C GLU A 145 0.94 -21.80 -7.65
N ILE A 146 1.07 -20.62 -8.27
CA ILE A 146 1.88 -20.40 -9.45
C ILE A 146 3.22 -19.78 -9.06
N TRP A 147 4.30 -20.50 -9.34
CA TRP A 147 5.65 -20.05 -9.03
C TRP A 147 6.57 -20.24 -10.24
N THR A 148 7.50 -19.32 -10.42
CA THR A 148 8.54 -19.38 -11.45
C THR A 148 9.93 -19.42 -10.81
N ASP A 149 10.92 -19.82 -11.57
CA ASP A 149 12.33 -19.79 -11.17
C ASP A 149 12.94 -18.38 -11.28
N PHE A 150 14.23 -18.30 -11.01
CA PHE A 150 14.97 -17.04 -11.06
C PHE A 150 15.00 -16.42 -12.47
N GLU A 151 15.23 -17.23 -13.51
CA GLU A 151 15.33 -16.71 -14.89
C GLU A 151 13.98 -16.15 -15.35
N GLY A 152 12.90 -16.86 -15.07
CA GLY A 152 11.55 -16.44 -15.41
C GLY A 152 11.13 -15.15 -14.70
N ILE A 153 11.47 -15.00 -13.41
CA ILE A 153 11.11 -13.79 -12.66
C ILE A 153 11.93 -12.56 -13.09
N VAL A 154 13.23 -12.73 -13.39
CA VAL A 154 14.07 -11.63 -13.88
C VAL A 154 13.50 -11.08 -15.18
N LYS A 155 13.17 -11.95 -16.13
CA LYS A 155 12.58 -11.53 -17.42
C LYS A 155 11.27 -10.76 -17.26
N GLN A 156 10.39 -11.19 -16.32
CA GLN A 156 9.15 -10.48 -16.04
C GLN A 156 9.41 -9.13 -15.35
N ALA A 157 10.34 -9.09 -14.40
CA ALA A 157 10.72 -7.85 -13.71
C ALA A 157 11.36 -6.84 -14.66
N GLU A 158 12.23 -7.26 -15.57
CA GLU A 158 12.83 -6.40 -16.61
C GLU A 158 11.78 -5.67 -17.43
N SER A 159 10.72 -6.36 -17.87
CA SER A 159 9.63 -5.73 -18.61
C SER A 159 8.95 -4.63 -17.79
N SER A 160 8.64 -4.88 -16.52
CA SER A 160 8.03 -3.87 -15.66
C SER A 160 8.96 -2.67 -15.40
N ILE A 161 10.26 -2.93 -15.20
CA ILE A 161 11.26 -1.88 -14.95
C ILE A 161 11.46 -0.99 -16.20
N GLN A 162 11.46 -1.54 -17.40
CA GLN A 162 11.50 -0.78 -18.65
C GLN A 162 10.32 0.19 -18.78
N GLU A 163 9.15 -0.20 -18.28
CA GLU A 163 7.95 0.64 -18.23
C GLU A 163 7.94 1.60 -17.02
N LYS A 164 9.03 1.67 -16.25
CA LYS A 164 9.13 2.44 -14.98
C LYS A 164 8.03 2.07 -13.98
N GLN A 165 7.75 0.79 -13.88
CA GLN A 165 6.80 0.25 -12.91
C GLN A 165 7.53 -0.59 -11.87
N ALA A 166 7.40 -0.18 -10.61
CA ALA A 166 7.81 -1.01 -9.49
C ALA A 166 6.84 -2.20 -9.34
N THR A 167 7.38 -3.37 -9.11
CA THR A 167 6.59 -4.58 -8.99
C THR A 167 6.77 -5.25 -7.64
N LEU A 168 5.66 -5.68 -7.03
CA LEU A 168 5.71 -6.53 -5.84
C LEU A 168 6.21 -7.91 -6.27
N CYS A 169 7.06 -8.49 -5.46
CA CYS A 169 7.58 -9.84 -5.67
C CYS A 169 7.34 -10.67 -4.42
N TRP A 170 6.78 -11.84 -4.59
CA TRP A 170 6.74 -12.88 -3.59
C TRP A 170 7.85 -13.87 -3.85
N GLN A 171 8.58 -14.24 -2.80
CA GLN A 171 9.61 -15.27 -2.81
C GLN A 171 9.17 -16.41 -1.91
N LYS A 172 9.24 -17.62 -2.40
CA LYS A 172 9.07 -18.86 -1.64
C LYS A 172 10.42 -19.56 -1.48
N HIS A 173 10.74 -19.93 -0.25
CA HIS A 173 11.86 -20.80 0.05
C HIS A 173 11.42 -21.85 1.07
N LYS A 174 11.28 -23.10 0.67
CA LYS A 174 10.67 -24.16 1.48
C LYS A 174 9.24 -23.78 1.92
N GLN A 175 9.01 -23.63 3.23
CA GLN A 175 7.74 -23.20 3.82
C GLN A 175 7.73 -21.70 4.24
N SER A 176 8.76 -20.95 3.87
CA SER A 176 8.87 -19.54 4.21
C SER A 176 8.57 -18.65 3.00
N TYR A 177 7.87 -17.56 3.25
CA TYR A 177 7.50 -16.58 2.23
C TYR A 177 8.06 -15.21 2.60
N LEU A 178 8.55 -14.48 1.61
CA LEU A 178 8.98 -13.10 1.73
C LEU A 178 8.26 -12.26 0.69
N THR A 179 8.02 -11.01 1.04
CA THR A 179 7.41 -10.02 0.16
C THR A 179 8.33 -8.82 0.05
N PHE A 180 8.62 -8.38 -1.18
CA PHE A 180 9.46 -7.22 -1.42
C PHE A 180 9.11 -6.55 -2.75
N PHE A 181 9.55 -5.30 -2.92
CA PHE A 181 9.42 -4.62 -4.21
C PHE A 181 10.73 -4.66 -4.99
N ILE A 182 10.63 -4.89 -6.30
CA ILE A 182 11.69 -4.59 -7.26
C ILE A 182 11.34 -3.24 -7.89
N VAL A 183 12.23 -2.26 -7.75
CA VAL A 183 12.01 -0.88 -8.18
C VAL A 183 12.91 -0.50 -9.35
N TRP A 184 12.47 0.45 -10.14
CA TRP A 184 13.17 0.96 -11.32
C TRP A 184 14.11 2.14 -11.03
N TRP A 185 14.08 2.66 -9.81
CA TRP A 185 14.84 3.83 -9.34
C TRP A 185 15.79 3.48 -8.20
#